data_18824b69a3cf3fd344e7d1f6ff8c82dd
#
_entry.id   18824b69a3cf3fd344e7d1f6ff8c82dd
#
_cell.length_a   1.000
_cell.length_b   1.000
_cell.length_c   1.000
_cell.angle_alpha   90.00
_cell.angle_beta   90.00
_cell.angle_gamma   90.00
#
_symmetry.space_group_name_H-M   'P 1'
#
loop_
_entity.id
_entity.type
_entity.pdbx_description
1 polymer ?
#
loop_
_entity_poly.entity_id
_entity_poly.type
_entity_poly.pdbx_seq_one_letter_code
_entity_poly.pdbx_strand_id
1 'polypeptide(L)'
;SLFVGNLKEQGETIINYRLRLWVDENYNPQNDNGGLTYKVKVNVYGQTSDTVAQAEDTYCKDNGFTTLSDCMLVLNNHEASVDEAKTTIKTKGTPDFSKIAPNDTETDGLYMSEDDEGESYYYRGAVKNNYVSFAGFIWRIIRRNGDGSIRLIYSGKSTSDTGDAVTIGNSPFNSKYWDPTYVGYKYNEDFSLHEDNGTTGYNWFTNTKEYAYGTGYTFDETTKKFTLTGEIRNLTWNDNHDEIVNNQLYSCLETSCNLVYKVTGYTNATTMKVQPISYSSNSLLSAQTNTTDSTIKTKLDSWYKTNLISYASYLEDTTFCSDRSMTSGTGYKIDSYTFYGAYNRLQSNNKTPSLKCAQENDKFRVSSTSAKLDYPVGLILADEVALAGGRGYYDGSYSPNSNYYLYNGKYFWTFSPSYFDPYNSIAIVWDVLSSGSLGPWFNVASSYGVRPVINLKQNVTISKGDGSPINPFVLSGN
;
A
#
# COMPACT_ATOMS: atom_id res chain seq x y z
N SER A 1 18.09 -17.38 15.70
CA SER A 1 19.11 -18.42 15.97
C SER A 1 20.42 -17.76 16.35
N LEU A 2 20.97 -18.14 17.52
CA LEU A 2 22.23 -17.59 18.03
C LEU A 2 23.44 -18.10 17.22
N PHE A 3 23.28 -19.22 16.56
CA PHE A 3 24.37 -19.83 15.81
C PHE A 3 23.90 -20.92 14.83
N VAL A 4 24.52 -21.00 13.65
CA VAL A 4 24.33 -22.08 12.68
C VAL A 4 25.73 -22.63 12.32
N GLY A 5 25.92 -23.93 12.44
CA GLY A 5 27.16 -24.61 12.10
C GLY A 5 26.92 -25.92 11.38
N ASN A 6 27.83 -26.31 10.47
CA ASN A 6 27.78 -27.57 9.76
C ASN A 6 28.56 -28.66 10.54
N LEU A 7 27.95 -29.81 10.76
CA LEU A 7 28.64 -30.97 11.27
C LEU A 7 29.24 -31.77 10.11
N LYS A 8 30.41 -32.38 10.31
CA LYS A 8 31.04 -33.25 9.30
C LYS A 8 30.30 -34.57 9.18
N GLU A 9 30.20 -35.09 7.96
CA GLU A 9 29.50 -36.33 7.63
C GLU A 9 30.12 -37.59 8.28
N GLN A 10 31.41 -37.56 8.61
CA GLN A 10 32.10 -38.62 9.31
C GLN A 10 33.08 -38.06 10.33
N GLY A 11 33.01 -38.58 11.56
CA GLY A 11 33.89 -38.23 12.66
C GLY A 11 33.24 -37.32 13.71
N GLU A 12 33.85 -37.21 14.87
CA GLU A 12 33.40 -36.27 15.93
C GLU A 12 33.70 -34.83 15.50
N THR A 13 32.67 -33.99 15.51
CA THR A 13 32.81 -32.54 15.38
C THR A 13 32.43 -31.92 16.71
N ILE A 14 33.42 -31.42 17.45
CA ILE A 14 33.18 -30.70 18.69
C ILE A 14 33.25 -29.20 18.37
N ILE A 15 32.10 -28.50 18.56
CA ILE A 15 32.02 -27.06 18.45
C ILE A 15 31.78 -26.51 19.84
N ASN A 16 32.74 -25.77 20.38
CA ASN A 16 32.64 -25.19 21.71
C ASN A 16 32.04 -23.80 21.63
N TYR A 17 30.91 -23.60 22.28
CA TYR A 17 30.27 -22.30 22.45
C TYR A 17 30.52 -21.78 23.86
N ARG A 18 30.78 -20.47 23.97
CA ARG A 18 30.85 -19.80 25.26
C ARG A 18 29.64 -18.87 25.38
N LEU A 19 28.69 -19.24 26.24
CA LEU A 19 27.62 -18.32 26.64
C LEU A 19 28.21 -17.39 27.72
N ARG A 20 28.12 -16.08 27.50
CA ARG A 20 28.46 -15.07 28.48
C ARG A 20 27.19 -14.37 28.91
N LEU A 21 26.92 -14.35 30.20
CA LEU A 21 25.86 -13.58 30.83
C LEU A 21 26.52 -12.40 31.54
N TRP A 22 25.98 -11.22 31.31
CA TRP A 22 26.39 -10.01 32.02
C TRP A 22 25.24 -9.56 32.91
N VAL A 23 25.57 -9.17 34.10
CA VAL A 23 24.69 -8.42 34.99
C VAL A 23 24.89 -6.95 34.67
N ASP A 24 23.79 -6.18 34.58
CA ASP A 24 23.83 -4.74 34.32
C ASP A 24 24.78 -4.08 35.33
N GLU A 25 25.63 -3.15 34.85
CA GLU A 25 26.61 -2.44 35.68
C GLU A 25 26.00 -1.58 36.80
N ASN A 26 24.71 -1.25 36.61
CA ASN A 26 23.92 -0.52 37.63
C ASN A 26 23.16 -1.43 38.58
N TYR A 27 23.33 -2.78 38.47
CA TYR A 27 22.69 -3.72 39.37
C TYR A 27 23.28 -3.62 40.77
N ASN A 28 22.43 -3.28 41.77
CA ASN A 28 22.85 -3.20 43.16
C ASN A 28 22.41 -4.46 43.92
N PRO A 29 23.34 -5.36 44.25
CA PRO A 29 23.05 -6.62 44.95
C PRO A 29 22.56 -6.45 46.38
N GLN A 30 22.65 -5.26 46.99
CA GLN A 30 22.21 -5.02 48.37
C GLN A 30 20.68 -5.00 48.53
N ASN A 31 19.93 -4.93 47.45
CA ASN A 31 18.46 -4.96 47.46
C ASN A 31 17.88 -6.35 47.18
N ASP A 32 18.71 -7.36 47.06
CA ASP A 32 18.29 -8.71 46.69
C ASP A 32 18.33 -9.64 47.89
N ASN A 33 17.16 -10.14 48.31
CA ASN A 33 16.98 -11.05 49.44
C ASN A 33 17.39 -12.49 49.14
N GLY A 34 18.42 -12.69 48.33
CA GLY A 34 19.11 -13.97 48.14
C GLY A 34 18.66 -14.79 46.95
N GLY A 35 19.54 -14.96 46.00
CA GLY A 35 19.55 -16.07 45.06
C GLY A 35 18.62 -15.95 43.86
N LEU A 36 18.79 -14.95 43.02
CA LEU A 36 18.19 -14.96 41.67
C LEU A 36 18.71 -16.16 40.88
N THR A 37 17.82 -17.07 40.53
CA THR A 37 18.14 -18.20 39.67
C THR A 37 17.78 -17.85 38.23
N TYR A 38 18.77 -17.70 37.36
CA TYR A 38 18.56 -17.55 35.93
C TYR A 38 18.44 -18.94 35.29
N LYS A 39 17.33 -19.20 34.63
CA LYS A 39 17.15 -20.40 33.79
C LYS A 39 17.44 -20.04 32.35
N VAL A 40 18.51 -20.58 31.79
CA VAL A 40 18.81 -20.46 30.36
C VAL A 40 18.46 -21.79 29.72
N LYS A 41 17.51 -21.76 28.75
CA LYS A 41 17.19 -22.89 27.91
C LYS A 41 17.97 -22.77 26.59
N VAL A 42 18.89 -23.69 26.35
CA VAL A 42 19.58 -23.82 25.05
C VAL A 42 18.94 -24.95 24.27
N ASN A 43 18.25 -24.62 23.20
CA ASN A 43 17.71 -25.62 22.28
C ASN A 43 18.74 -25.91 21.19
N VAL A 44 19.13 -27.17 21.02
CA VAL A 44 20.04 -27.61 19.96
C VAL A 44 19.22 -28.47 18.99
N TYR A 45 19.13 -28.02 17.76
CA TYR A 45 18.47 -28.75 16.68
C TYR A 45 19.53 -29.33 15.75
N GLY A 46 19.44 -30.63 15.46
CA GLY A 46 20.30 -31.31 14.51
C GLY A 46 19.46 -32.05 13.46
N GLN A 47 19.82 -31.93 12.19
CA GLN A 47 19.20 -32.69 11.10
C GLN A 47 20.29 -33.31 10.22
N THR A 48 20.11 -34.57 9.86
CA THR A 48 20.92 -35.24 8.84
C THR A 48 20.22 -35.10 7.50
N SER A 49 20.77 -34.31 6.57
CA SER A 49 20.36 -34.33 5.17
C SER A 49 21.45 -33.77 4.28
N ASP A 50 21.50 -34.22 3.05
CA ASP A 50 22.43 -33.74 1.99
C ASP A 50 22.10 -32.31 1.50
N THR A 51 21.03 -31.72 2.01
CA THR A 51 20.66 -30.33 1.80
C THR A 51 20.55 -29.64 3.15
N VAL A 52 21.11 -28.43 3.27
CA VAL A 52 21.01 -27.58 4.46
C VAL A 52 19.55 -27.13 4.64
N ALA A 53 18.69 -28.05 5.08
CA ALA A 53 17.37 -27.71 5.55
C ALA A 53 17.51 -27.22 7.00
N GLN A 54 17.08 -25.98 7.27
CA GLN A 54 16.89 -25.54 8.64
C GLN A 54 15.81 -26.43 9.28
N ALA A 55 16.04 -26.91 10.50
CA ALA A 55 15.02 -27.63 11.24
C ALA A 55 13.79 -26.74 11.42
N GLU A 56 12.60 -27.32 11.21
CA GLU A 56 11.33 -26.65 11.50
C GLU A 56 11.31 -26.24 12.97
N ASP A 57 10.92 -24.98 13.26
CA ASP A 57 10.66 -24.55 14.60
C ASP A 57 9.30 -25.09 15.05
N THR A 58 9.32 -26.09 15.90
CA THR A 58 8.10 -26.79 16.39
C THR A 58 7.51 -26.12 17.63
N TYR A 59 8.02 -24.98 18.06
CA TYR A 59 7.64 -24.34 19.32
C TYR A 59 6.14 -24.19 19.51
N CYS A 60 5.42 -23.69 18.50
CA CYS A 60 3.97 -23.50 18.58
C CYS A 60 3.25 -24.82 18.82
N LYS A 61 3.60 -25.84 18.04
CA LYS A 61 3.00 -27.18 18.15
C LYS A 61 3.27 -27.82 19.50
N ASP A 62 4.52 -27.78 19.96
CA ASP A 62 4.97 -28.41 21.20
C ASP A 62 4.37 -27.73 22.44
N ASN A 63 4.00 -26.48 22.37
CA ASN A 63 3.40 -25.70 23.45
C ASN A 63 1.89 -25.45 23.28
N GLY A 64 1.24 -26.10 22.29
CA GLY A 64 -0.21 -26.06 22.14
C GLY A 64 -0.79 -24.80 21.49
N PHE A 65 0.05 -23.93 20.88
CA PHE A 65 -0.39 -22.76 20.12
C PHE A 65 -0.83 -23.20 18.72
N THR A 66 -2.10 -23.53 18.56
CA THR A 66 -2.65 -24.13 17.34
C THR A 66 -3.13 -23.12 16.31
N THR A 67 -3.45 -21.89 16.72
CA THR A 67 -3.91 -20.83 15.80
C THR A 67 -2.72 -20.05 15.22
N LEU A 68 -2.85 -19.58 13.97
CA LEU A 68 -1.86 -18.71 13.37
C LEU A 68 -1.71 -17.39 14.17
N SER A 69 -2.84 -16.90 14.71
CA SER A 69 -2.92 -15.66 15.50
C SER A 69 -2.06 -15.71 16.77
N ASP A 70 -2.09 -16.83 17.48
CA ASP A 70 -1.31 -16.99 18.72
C ASP A 70 0.14 -17.37 18.40
N CYS A 71 0.33 -18.29 17.47
CA CYS A 71 1.66 -18.78 17.11
C CYS A 71 2.58 -17.65 16.62
N MET A 72 2.10 -16.74 15.77
CA MET A 72 2.93 -15.64 15.28
C MET A 72 3.43 -14.73 16.39
N LEU A 73 2.68 -14.58 17.48
CA LEU A 73 3.08 -13.75 18.62
C LEU A 73 4.17 -14.45 19.46
N VAL A 74 3.90 -15.68 19.86
CA VAL A 74 4.80 -16.43 20.79
C VAL A 74 6.08 -16.88 20.13
N LEU A 75 6.04 -17.20 18.82
CA LEU A 75 7.19 -17.72 18.08
C LEU A 75 8.32 -16.68 17.94
N ASN A 76 7.99 -15.39 18.01
CA ASN A 76 8.98 -14.32 17.85
C ASN A 76 10.13 -14.41 18.88
N ASN A 77 9.82 -14.78 20.13
CA ASN A 77 10.80 -14.93 21.20
C ASN A 77 10.64 -16.26 21.97
N HIS A 78 9.83 -17.21 21.50
CA HIS A 78 9.47 -18.45 22.20
C HIS A 78 8.88 -18.19 23.61
N GLU A 79 7.91 -17.27 23.66
CA GLU A 79 7.26 -16.88 24.90
C GLU A 79 6.29 -17.96 25.41
N ALA A 80 6.21 -18.17 26.72
CA ALA A 80 5.40 -19.23 27.33
C ALA A 80 3.88 -18.99 27.20
N SER A 81 3.45 -17.76 26.93
CA SER A 81 2.06 -17.40 26.72
C SER A 81 1.91 -16.23 25.76
N VAL A 82 0.69 -16.07 25.22
CA VAL A 82 0.32 -14.92 24.37
C VAL A 82 0.44 -13.60 25.14
N ASP A 83 0.13 -13.58 26.44
CA ASP A 83 0.19 -12.37 27.25
C ASP A 83 1.65 -11.95 27.54
N GLU A 84 2.54 -12.91 27.77
CA GLU A 84 3.98 -12.63 27.84
C GLU A 84 4.51 -12.08 26.52
N ALA A 85 4.15 -12.71 25.38
CA ALA A 85 4.54 -12.25 24.07
C ALA A 85 4.09 -10.79 23.81
N LYS A 86 2.83 -10.47 24.11
CA LYS A 86 2.30 -9.11 24.00
C LYS A 86 3.07 -8.13 24.89
N THR A 87 3.36 -8.52 26.11
CA THR A 87 4.13 -7.71 27.07
C THR A 87 5.52 -7.43 26.55
N THR A 88 6.25 -8.46 26.11
CA THR A 88 7.59 -8.33 25.53
C THR A 88 7.60 -7.43 24.30
N ILE A 89 6.62 -7.60 23.38
CA ILE A 89 6.50 -6.74 22.19
C ILE A 89 6.30 -5.28 22.58
N LYS A 90 5.45 -4.99 23.56
CA LYS A 90 5.18 -3.62 24.06
C LYS A 90 6.42 -2.94 24.63
N THR A 91 7.34 -3.69 25.23
CA THR A 91 8.59 -3.11 25.79
C THR A 91 9.50 -2.50 24.73
N LYS A 92 9.36 -2.88 23.45
CA LYS A 92 10.11 -2.27 22.35
C LYS A 92 9.72 -0.81 22.10
N GLY A 93 8.54 -0.39 22.55
CA GLY A 93 8.03 0.96 22.33
C GLY A 93 7.69 1.25 20.87
N THR A 94 7.56 2.53 20.56
CA THR A 94 7.25 3.02 19.22
C THR A 94 8.54 3.26 18.42
N PRO A 95 8.69 2.67 17.21
CA PRO A 95 9.84 2.91 16.37
C PRO A 95 9.97 4.38 15.95
N ASP A 96 11.19 4.79 15.64
CA ASP A 96 11.46 6.08 14.99
C ASP A 96 11.19 5.99 13.49
N PHE A 97 9.98 6.36 13.07
CA PHE A 97 9.59 6.35 11.65
C PHE A 97 10.31 7.39 10.79
N SER A 98 11.16 8.23 11.37
CA SER A 98 12.07 9.10 10.63
C SER A 98 13.26 8.36 10.05
N LYS A 99 13.55 7.16 10.54
CA LYS A 99 14.67 6.33 10.14
C LYS A 99 14.23 5.17 9.24
N ILE A 100 15.13 4.72 8.40
CA ILE A 100 14.93 3.51 7.59
C ILE A 100 14.99 2.30 8.53
N ALA A 101 14.07 1.36 8.39
CA ALA A 101 14.10 0.10 9.12
C ALA A 101 14.62 -1.04 8.22
N PRO A 102 15.43 -1.98 8.75
CA PRO A 102 16.01 -1.92 10.09
C PRO A 102 17.13 -0.87 10.20
N ASN A 103 17.35 -0.37 11.39
CA ASN A 103 18.46 0.55 11.68
C ASN A 103 19.17 0.10 12.97
N ASP A 104 20.26 0.78 13.33
CA ASP A 104 21.12 0.39 14.47
C ASP A 104 20.42 0.41 15.84
N THR A 105 19.25 1.06 15.93
CA THR A 105 18.49 1.20 17.19
C THR A 105 17.22 0.35 17.23
N GLU A 106 16.89 -0.36 16.14
CA GLU A 106 15.68 -1.18 16.02
C GLU A 106 16.05 -2.63 15.72
N THR A 107 15.29 -3.56 16.28
CA THR A 107 15.38 -4.98 15.94
C THR A 107 14.26 -5.38 15.02
N ASP A 108 14.55 -6.24 14.04
CA ASP A 108 13.50 -6.84 13.21
C ASP A 108 12.49 -7.62 14.06
N GLY A 109 11.27 -7.74 13.58
CA GLY A 109 10.24 -8.55 14.21
C GLY A 109 8.95 -7.80 14.51
N LEU A 110 8.24 -8.21 15.56
CA LEU A 110 6.95 -7.66 15.92
C LEU A 110 7.05 -6.39 16.75
N TYR A 111 6.15 -5.45 16.45
CA TYR A 111 5.88 -4.22 17.20
C TYR A 111 4.38 -4.06 17.41
N MET A 112 3.97 -3.19 18.33
CA MET A 112 2.57 -2.91 18.64
C MET A 112 2.15 -1.53 18.14
N SER A 113 0.93 -1.44 17.65
CA SER A 113 0.17 -0.23 17.39
C SER A 113 -1.29 -0.47 17.76
N GLU A 114 -2.16 0.51 17.56
CA GLU A 114 -3.60 0.37 17.73
C GLU A 114 -4.33 0.58 16.41
N ASP A 115 -5.33 -0.24 16.14
CA ASP A 115 -6.35 -0.01 15.11
C ASP A 115 -7.72 0.30 15.75
N ASP A 116 -8.78 0.34 14.94
CA ASP A 116 -10.13 0.65 15.45
C ASP A 116 -10.68 -0.44 16.39
N GLU A 117 -10.16 -1.67 16.30
CA GLU A 117 -10.63 -2.84 17.06
C GLU A 117 -9.71 -3.15 18.28
N GLY A 118 -8.62 -2.39 18.46
CA GLY A 118 -7.73 -2.53 19.61
C GLY A 118 -6.25 -2.69 19.28
N GLU A 119 -5.54 -3.48 20.10
CA GLU A 119 -4.11 -3.70 19.96
C GLU A 119 -3.80 -4.55 18.72
N SER A 120 -3.01 -3.98 17.82
CA SER A 120 -2.55 -4.60 16.59
C SER A 120 -1.03 -4.82 16.65
N TYR A 121 -0.57 -6.01 16.21
CA TYR A 121 0.83 -6.41 16.26
C TYR A 121 1.36 -6.61 14.85
N TYR A 122 2.30 -5.78 14.41
CA TYR A 122 2.78 -5.72 13.03
C TYR A 122 4.26 -6.10 12.90
N TYR A 123 4.60 -6.70 11.77
CA TYR A 123 6.00 -6.99 11.44
C TYR A 123 6.72 -5.77 10.87
N ARG A 124 7.97 -5.54 11.33
CA ARG A 124 8.86 -4.46 10.88
C ARG A 124 10.25 -5.00 10.56
N GLY A 125 10.86 -4.48 9.49
CA GLY A 125 12.23 -4.75 9.10
C GLY A 125 12.40 -5.95 8.16
N ALA A 126 13.58 -6.58 8.20
CA ALA A 126 13.99 -7.68 7.32
C ALA A 126 13.49 -9.06 7.81
N VAL A 127 12.24 -9.15 8.18
CA VAL A 127 11.60 -10.33 8.75
C VAL A 127 11.63 -11.51 7.79
N LYS A 128 11.92 -12.72 8.31
CA LYS A 128 11.99 -13.97 7.52
C LYS A 128 11.03 -15.07 8.00
N ASN A 129 10.23 -14.83 9.03
CA ASN A 129 9.35 -15.82 9.66
C ASN A 129 7.87 -15.43 9.61
N ASN A 130 7.43 -14.79 8.53
CA ASN A 130 6.05 -14.35 8.33
C ASN A 130 5.43 -14.85 7.01
N TYR A 131 5.93 -15.97 6.47
CA TYR A 131 5.37 -16.59 5.28
C TYR A 131 4.21 -17.52 5.63
N VAL A 132 3.15 -17.49 4.80
CA VAL A 132 1.97 -18.34 4.91
C VAL A 132 1.70 -18.96 3.53
N SER A 133 1.48 -20.26 3.48
CA SER A 133 0.96 -20.97 2.31
C SER A 133 -0.55 -21.14 2.47
N PHE A 134 -1.32 -20.51 1.59
CA PHE A 134 -2.78 -20.53 1.63
C PHE A 134 -3.38 -20.38 0.23
N ALA A 135 -4.41 -21.19 -0.07
CA ALA A 135 -5.14 -21.19 -1.34
C ALA A 135 -4.24 -21.33 -2.58
N GLY A 136 -3.15 -22.09 -2.49
CA GLY A 136 -2.19 -22.30 -3.59
C GLY A 136 -1.23 -21.13 -3.84
N PHE A 137 -1.18 -20.16 -2.94
CA PHE A 137 -0.30 -18.99 -3.00
C PHE A 137 0.56 -18.84 -1.75
N ILE A 138 1.63 -18.05 -1.90
CA ILE A 138 2.43 -17.59 -0.78
C ILE A 138 1.99 -16.18 -0.40
N TRP A 139 1.85 -15.98 0.89
CA TRP A 139 1.50 -14.71 1.51
C TRP A 139 2.56 -14.29 2.52
N ARG A 140 2.58 -12.99 2.84
CA ARG A 140 3.35 -12.47 3.97
C ARG A 140 2.39 -11.89 5.00
N ILE A 141 2.58 -12.23 6.28
CA ILE A 141 1.82 -11.61 7.36
C ILE A 141 2.27 -10.14 7.47
N ILE A 142 1.31 -9.21 7.39
CA ILE A 142 1.51 -7.80 7.68
C ILE A 142 1.39 -7.59 9.18
N ARG A 143 0.26 -8.01 9.76
CA ARG A 143 -0.06 -7.81 11.17
C ARG A 143 -1.17 -8.74 11.65
N ARG A 144 -1.27 -8.87 12.96
CA ARG A 144 -2.46 -9.29 13.68
C ARG A 144 -3.29 -8.05 13.97
N ASN A 145 -4.53 -8.01 13.53
CA ASN A 145 -5.47 -6.92 13.77
C ASN A 145 -5.94 -6.90 15.23
N GLY A 146 -6.54 -5.80 15.68
CA GLY A 146 -7.09 -5.68 17.02
C GLY A 146 -8.19 -6.71 17.34
N ASP A 147 -8.98 -7.13 16.34
CA ASP A 147 -9.98 -8.21 16.44
C ASP A 147 -9.35 -9.63 16.48
N GLY A 148 -8.03 -9.73 16.37
CA GLY A 148 -7.30 -10.99 16.36
C GLY A 148 -7.15 -11.66 15.00
N SER A 149 -7.81 -11.17 13.95
CA SER A 149 -7.63 -11.64 12.58
C SER A 149 -6.23 -11.34 12.04
N ILE A 150 -5.77 -12.09 11.04
CA ILE A 150 -4.42 -11.99 10.50
C ILE A 150 -4.44 -11.39 9.10
N ARG A 151 -3.83 -10.23 8.95
CA ARG A 151 -3.74 -9.50 7.68
C ARG A 151 -2.57 -9.98 6.86
N LEU A 152 -2.85 -10.44 5.64
CA LEU A 152 -1.89 -11.02 4.70
C LEU A 152 -1.80 -10.21 3.43
N ILE A 153 -0.58 -10.08 2.86
CA ILE A 153 -0.34 -9.56 1.52
C ILE A 153 0.17 -10.66 0.59
N TYR A 154 -0.34 -10.70 -0.62
CA TYR A 154 0.09 -11.62 -1.67
C TYR A 154 1.59 -11.51 -1.94
N SER A 155 2.28 -12.64 -2.04
CA SER A 155 3.72 -12.75 -2.26
C SER A 155 4.11 -13.80 -3.29
N GLY A 156 3.23 -14.09 -4.26
CA GLY A 156 3.54 -15.00 -5.37
C GLY A 156 3.07 -16.43 -5.16
N LYS A 157 3.72 -17.36 -5.83
CA LYS A 157 3.47 -18.81 -5.76
C LYS A 157 4.60 -19.58 -5.09
N SER A 158 5.77 -18.94 -4.95
CA SER A 158 6.94 -19.48 -4.28
C SER A 158 7.50 -18.44 -3.31
N THR A 159 8.11 -18.89 -2.23
CA THR A 159 8.81 -18.01 -1.26
C THR A 159 10.05 -17.35 -1.85
N SER A 160 10.54 -17.82 -3.00
CA SER A 160 11.62 -17.21 -3.79
C SER A 160 11.14 -16.19 -4.81
N ASP A 161 9.83 -16.01 -5.00
CA ASP A 161 9.28 -15.05 -5.95
C ASP A 161 9.63 -13.62 -5.56
N THR A 162 9.96 -12.81 -6.58
CA THR A 162 10.30 -11.39 -6.46
C THR A 162 9.75 -10.62 -7.67
N GLY A 163 9.86 -9.30 -7.65
CA GLY A 163 9.47 -8.47 -8.79
C GLY A 163 8.01 -8.62 -9.16
N ASP A 164 7.73 -8.85 -10.44
CA ASP A 164 6.37 -8.97 -10.96
C ASP A 164 5.67 -10.26 -10.49
N ALA A 165 6.43 -11.30 -10.14
CA ALA A 165 5.87 -12.57 -9.66
C ALA A 165 5.12 -12.44 -8.32
N VAL A 166 5.42 -11.43 -7.52
CA VAL A 166 4.70 -11.14 -6.27
C VAL A 166 3.49 -10.21 -6.46
N THR A 167 3.01 -10.06 -7.70
CA THR A 167 1.81 -9.32 -8.07
C THR A 167 0.85 -10.17 -8.85
N ILE A 168 -0.41 -9.76 -8.92
CA ILE A 168 -1.42 -10.36 -9.82
C ILE A 168 -1.45 -9.66 -11.19
N GLY A 169 -0.35 -8.99 -11.56
CA GLY A 169 -0.17 -8.16 -12.74
C GLY A 169 -0.45 -6.68 -12.46
N ASN A 170 -0.12 -5.83 -13.45
CA ASN A 170 -0.26 -4.38 -13.34
C ASN A 170 -1.70 -3.91 -13.63
N SER A 171 -2.05 -2.76 -13.09
CA SER A 171 -3.31 -2.05 -13.34
C SER A 171 -3.17 -0.58 -12.98
N PRO A 172 -3.93 0.32 -13.62
CA PRO A 172 -4.22 1.61 -13.02
C PRO A 172 -4.96 1.43 -11.68
N PHE A 173 -4.75 2.35 -10.74
CA PHE A 173 -5.63 2.44 -9.58
C PHE A 173 -7.03 2.86 -10.03
N ASN A 174 -7.09 3.93 -10.87
CA ASN A 174 -8.29 4.35 -11.56
C ASN A 174 -7.94 4.86 -12.96
N SER A 175 -8.72 4.51 -13.97
CA SER A 175 -8.56 5.03 -15.34
C SER A 175 -8.94 6.49 -15.48
N LYS A 176 -9.69 7.04 -14.52
CA LYS A 176 -10.07 8.45 -14.43
C LYS A 176 -9.23 9.14 -13.36
N TYR A 177 -8.77 10.38 -13.60
CA TYR A 177 -7.75 11.01 -12.74
C TYR A 177 -7.93 12.51 -12.50
N TRP A 178 -8.83 13.16 -13.19
CA TRP A 178 -8.92 14.63 -13.29
C TRP A 178 -9.75 15.31 -12.18
N ASP A 179 -10.21 14.55 -11.17
CA ASP A 179 -11.00 15.05 -10.04
C ASP A 179 -10.52 14.40 -8.73
N PRO A 180 -10.59 15.11 -7.58
CA PRO A 180 -10.20 14.56 -6.28
C PRO A 180 -10.89 13.24 -5.89
N THR A 181 -12.10 13.02 -6.39
CA THR A 181 -12.90 11.80 -6.17
C THR A 181 -12.17 10.52 -6.59
N TYR A 182 -11.33 10.59 -7.62
CA TYR A 182 -10.69 9.40 -8.22
C TYR A 182 -9.54 8.79 -7.40
N VAL A 183 -9.21 9.38 -6.25
CA VAL A 183 -8.33 8.75 -5.24
C VAL A 183 -9.05 7.64 -4.47
N GLY A 184 -10.38 7.56 -4.56
CA GLY A 184 -11.20 6.59 -3.83
C GLY A 184 -11.16 5.19 -4.42
N TYR A 185 -11.13 4.18 -3.56
CA TYR A 185 -11.31 2.77 -3.96
C TYR A 185 -12.69 2.50 -4.57
N LYS A 186 -13.70 3.23 -4.06
CA LYS A 186 -14.98 3.51 -4.72
C LYS A 186 -15.22 5.02 -4.68
N TYR A 187 -15.98 5.52 -5.62
CA TYR A 187 -16.25 6.96 -5.79
C TYR A 187 -17.65 7.19 -6.37
N ASN A 188 -18.04 8.46 -6.49
CA ASN A 188 -19.27 8.85 -7.15
C ASN A 188 -18.95 9.62 -8.46
N GLU A 189 -19.66 9.32 -9.53
CA GLU A 189 -19.53 10.00 -10.84
C GLU A 189 -20.54 11.13 -11.05
N ASP A 190 -21.09 11.67 -9.96
CA ASP A 190 -22.00 12.82 -10.03
C ASP A 190 -21.21 14.13 -10.12
N PHE A 191 -20.91 14.55 -11.34
CA PHE A 191 -20.15 15.75 -11.60
C PHE A 191 -21.03 16.83 -12.24
N SER A 192 -20.81 18.07 -11.82
CA SER A 192 -21.33 19.25 -12.49
C SER A 192 -20.25 19.90 -13.34
N LEU A 193 -20.69 20.45 -14.47
CA LEU A 193 -19.87 21.32 -15.30
C LEU A 193 -19.78 22.69 -14.64
N HIS A 194 -18.58 23.15 -14.39
CA HIS A 194 -18.29 24.50 -13.87
C HIS A 194 -17.59 25.31 -14.97
N GLU A 195 -18.17 26.46 -15.31
CA GLU A 195 -17.55 27.44 -16.18
C GLU A 195 -16.97 28.54 -15.30
N ASP A 196 -15.65 28.73 -15.34
CA ASP A 196 -15.00 29.80 -14.61
C ASP A 196 -15.26 31.15 -15.31
N ASN A 197 -15.44 32.19 -14.49
CA ASN A 197 -15.58 33.53 -15.01
C ASN A 197 -14.25 34.02 -15.59
N GLY A 198 -14.23 34.35 -16.86
CA GLY A 198 -13.09 34.91 -17.54
C GLY A 198 -12.78 34.28 -18.88
N THR A 199 -12.10 35.02 -19.70
CA THR A 199 -11.62 34.56 -21.02
C THR A 199 -10.13 34.80 -21.07
N THR A 200 -9.35 33.75 -21.29
CA THR A 200 -7.91 33.81 -21.46
C THR A 200 -7.52 33.54 -22.90
N GLY A 201 -6.35 34.02 -23.33
CA GLY A 201 -5.75 33.66 -24.61
C GLY A 201 -5.02 32.32 -24.48
N TYR A 202 -5.32 31.38 -25.34
CA TYR A 202 -4.62 30.11 -25.46
C TYR A 202 -3.91 30.04 -26.81
N ASN A 203 -2.59 29.97 -26.78
CA ASN A 203 -1.78 29.85 -27.99
C ASN A 203 -1.54 28.37 -28.28
N TRP A 204 -2.29 27.85 -29.22
CA TRP A 204 -2.26 26.44 -29.60
C TRP A 204 -1.22 26.11 -30.68
N PHE A 205 -0.65 27.13 -31.34
CA PHE A 205 0.36 26.96 -32.38
C PHE A 205 1.81 26.89 -31.89
N THR A 206 2.13 27.56 -30.77
CA THR A 206 3.53 27.70 -30.33
C THR A 206 3.97 26.71 -29.26
N ASN A 207 3.05 26.16 -28.49
CA ASN A 207 3.40 25.25 -27.41
C ASN A 207 3.43 23.77 -27.80
N THR A 208 2.98 23.45 -29.03
CA THR A 208 2.84 22.08 -29.49
C THR A 208 3.17 21.96 -30.97
N LYS A 209 3.86 20.90 -31.36
CA LYS A 209 4.02 20.55 -32.77
C LYS A 209 2.67 20.05 -33.26
N GLU A 210 2.03 20.84 -34.10
CA GLU A 210 0.74 20.50 -34.66
C GLU A 210 0.79 19.31 -35.59
N TYR A 211 -0.17 18.41 -35.37
CA TYR A 211 -0.59 17.48 -36.38
C TYR A 211 -2.10 17.63 -36.60
N ALA A 212 -2.47 18.29 -37.70
CA ALA A 212 -3.85 18.29 -38.16
C ALA A 212 -4.14 16.94 -38.80
N TYR A 213 -4.94 16.11 -38.19
CA TYR A 213 -5.42 14.87 -38.78
C TYR A 213 -6.50 15.19 -39.83
N GLY A 214 -6.12 15.11 -41.11
CA GLY A 214 -7.07 15.24 -42.24
C GLY A 214 -7.74 16.60 -42.36
N THR A 215 -7.08 17.67 -41.94
CA THR A 215 -7.74 18.98 -41.80
C THR A 215 -7.21 20.04 -42.71
N GLY A 216 -8.14 20.71 -43.41
CA GLY A 216 -7.94 22.11 -43.78
C GLY A 216 -8.51 23.03 -42.70
N TYR A 217 -7.79 24.06 -42.30
CA TYR A 217 -8.37 25.17 -41.57
C TYR A 217 -8.13 26.48 -42.30
N THR A 218 -9.11 27.40 -42.21
CA THR A 218 -8.97 28.76 -42.70
C THR A 218 -9.31 29.71 -41.56
N PHE A 219 -8.54 30.79 -41.42
CA PHE A 219 -8.83 31.87 -40.51
C PHE A 219 -9.09 33.17 -41.27
N ASP A 220 -10.25 33.78 -41.05
CA ASP A 220 -10.60 35.09 -41.64
C ASP A 220 -10.20 36.19 -40.63
N GLU A 221 -9.14 36.93 -40.95
CA GLU A 221 -8.61 38.02 -40.13
C GLU A 221 -9.59 39.16 -39.91
N THR A 222 -10.51 39.36 -40.84
CA THR A 222 -11.49 40.45 -40.76
C THR A 222 -12.64 40.11 -39.82
N THR A 223 -13.20 38.91 -39.96
CA THR A 223 -14.34 38.45 -39.17
C THR A 223 -13.91 37.75 -37.90
N LYS A 224 -12.60 37.46 -37.75
CA LYS A 224 -12.04 36.64 -36.64
C LYS A 224 -12.74 35.27 -36.51
N LYS A 225 -13.12 34.70 -37.64
CA LYS A 225 -13.74 33.39 -37.73
C LYS A 225 -12.72 32.35 -38.13
N PHE A 226 -12.77 31.23 -37.45
CA PHE A 226 -11.98 30.07 -37.73
C PHE A 226 -12.89 28.97 -38.26
N THR A 227 -12.55 28.37 -39.42
CA THR A 227 -13.30 27.28 -40.01
C THR A 227 -12.40 26.04 -40.04
N LEU A 228 -12.85 24.98 -39.39
CA LEU A 228 -12.20 23.67 -39.33
C LEU A 228 -12.96 22.68 -40.21
N THR A 229 -12.24 21.88 -40.97
CA THR A 229 -12.80 20.73 -41.72
C THR A 229 -12.37 19.38 -41.12
N GLY A 230 -12.11 19.32 -39.81
CA GLY A 230 -11.70 18.12 -39.09
C GLY A 230 -11.26 18.44 -37.64
N GLU A 231 -10.61 17.52 -36.99
CA GLU A 231 -10.10 17.66 -35.65
C GLU A 231 -8.64 18.14 -35.65
N ILE A 232 -8.29 19.04 -34.75
CA ILE A 232 -6.89 19.41 -34.50
C ILE A 232 -6.40 18.64 -33.28
N ARG A 233 -5.30 17.94 -33.47
CA ARG A 233 -4.61 17.22 -32.41
C ARG A 233 -3.23 17.78 -32.23
N ASN A 234 -2.94 18.25 -31.00
CA ASN A 234 -1.62 18.67 -30.58
C ASN A 234 -0.96 17.53 -29.84
N LEU A 235 0.03 16.87 -30.45
CA LEU A 235 0.76 15.77 -29.82
C LEU A 235 1.93 16.32 -29.01
N THR A 236 1.95 16.02 -27.72
CA THR A 236 3.11 16.24 -26.84
C THR A 236 3.86 14.94 -26.61
N TRP A 237 5.06 15.03 -26.07
CA TRP A 237 5.83 13.86 -25.63
C TRP A 237 5.01 13.00 -24.65
N ASN A 238 5.04 11.69 -24.77
CA ASN A 238 4.33 10.70 -23.96
C ASN A 238 2.85 10.48 -24.29
N ASP A 239 2.46 10.57 -25.57
CA ASP A 239 1.09 10.37 -26.03
C ASP A 239 0.04 11.33 -25.42
N ASN A 240 0.49 12.38 -24.74
CA ASN A 240 -0.38 13.47 -24.30
C ASN A 240 -0.63 14.42 -25.46
N HIS A 241 -1.88 14.82 -25.65
CA HIS A 241 -2.26 15.74 -26.72
C HIS A 241 -3.51 16.53 -26.35
N ASP A 242 -3.70 17.67 -27.00
CA ASP A 242 -4.92 18.44 -26.92
C ASP A 242 -5.74 18.24 -28.19
N GLU A 243 -7.04 18.07 -28.03
CA GLU A 243 -8.00 17.94 -29.15
C GLU A 243 -9.01 19.07 -29.09
N ILE A 244 -9.34 19.66 -30.29
CA ILE A 244 -10.42 20.62 -30.41
C ILE A 244 -11.55 19.98 -31.22
N VAL A 245 -12.68 19.81 -30.57
CA VAL A 245 -13.89 19.24 -31.16
C VAL A 245 -15.07 20.15 -30.85
N ASN A 246 -15.79 20.61 -31.86
CA ASN A 246 -16.99 21.44 -31.69
C ASN A 246 -16.78 22.70 -30.79
N ASN A 247 -15.68 23.41 -30.98
CA ASN A 247 -15.29 24.57 -30.17
C ASN A 247 -15.04 24.23 -28.68
N GLN A 248 -14.67 23.01 -28.36
CA GLN A 248 -14.25 22.57 -27.05
C GLN A 248 -12.83 22.05 -27.15
N LEU A 249 -11.98 22.46 -26.19
CA LEU A 249 -10.60 21.98 -26.08
C LEU A 249 -10.53 20.90 -25.00
N TYR A 250 -10.07 19.75 -25.42
CA TYR A 250 -9.83 18.59 -24.56
C TYR A 250 -8.34 18.41 -24.33
N SER A 251 -7.94 18.13 -23.10
CA SER A 251 -6.61 17.62 -22.80
C SER A 251 -6.68 16.11 -22.65
N CYS A 252 -5.88 15.41 -23.42
CA CYS A 252 -5.88 13.96 -23.52
C CYS A 252 -4.58 13.39 -22.96
N LEU A 253 -4.71 12.39 -22.09
CA LEU A 253 -3.60 11.58 -21.57
C LEU A 253 -3.87 10.12 -21.96
N GLU A 254 -2.99 9.52 -22.76
CA GLU A 254 -3.15 8.15 -23.27
C GLU A 254 -4.51 7.97 -24.01
N THR A 255 -5.47 7.28 -23.39
CA THR A 255 -6.78 6.97 -23.95
C THR A 255 -7.93 7.81 -23.37
N SER A 256 -7.64 8.69 -22.42
CA SER A 256 -8.62 9.53 -21.72
C SER A 256 -8.50 10.99 -22.14
N CYS A 257 -9.59 11.60 -22.57
CA CYS A 257 -9.66 13.03 -22.90
C CYS A 257 -10.60 13.75 -21.92
N ASN A 258 -10.13 14.85 -21.36
CA ASN A 258 -10.92 15.69 -20.46
C ASN A 258 -11.17 17.06 -21.09
N LEU A 259 -12.41 17.50 -21.08
CA LEU A 259 -12.75 18.85 -21.51
C LEU A 259 -12.21 19.86 -20.51
N VAL A 260 -11.35 20.78 -20.97
CA VAL A 260 -10.68 21.77 -20.11
C VAL A 260 -11.07 23.20 -20.45
N TYR A 261 -11.44 23.48 -21.70
CA TYR A 261 -11.82 24.81 -22.14
C TYR A 261 -12.97 24.80 -23.14
N LYS A 262 -13.80 25.82 -23.06
CA LYS A 262 -14.74 26.19 -24.11
C LYS A 262 -14.11 27.28 -24.97
N VAL A 263 -14.04 27.08 -26.27
CA VAL A 263 -13.56 28.11 -27.20
C VAL A 263 -14.65 29.13 -27.39
N THR A 264 -14.40 30.37 -26.99
CA THR A 264 -15.36 31.49 -27.05
C THR A 264 -15.09 32.40 -28.24
N GLY A 265 -13.94 32.24 -28.90
CA GLY A 265 -13.57 33.03 -30.08
C GLY A 265 -12.08 32.91 -30.36
N TYR A 266 -11.61 33.73 -31.31
CA TYR A 266 -10.23 33.73 -31.73
C TYR A 266 -9.69 35.16 -31.76
N THR A 267 -8.44 35.33 -31.34
CA THR A 267 -7.74 36.61 -31.45
C THR A 267 -7.05 36.73 -32.80
N ASN A 268 -6.46 35.66 -33.26
CA ASN A 268 -5.80 35.49 -34.56
C ASN A 268 -5.74 34.00 -34.92
N ALA A 269 -5.06 33.66 -36.01
CA ALA A 269 -4.95 32.27 -36.48
C ALA A 269 -4.27 31.31 -35.51
N THR A 270 -3.52 31.81 -34.51
CA THR A 270 -2.75 30.99 -33.59
C THR A 270 -3.21 31.09 -32.13
N THR A 271 -4.12 32.01 -31.83
CA THR A 271 -4.56 32.28 -30.47
C THR A 271 -6.07 32.26 -30.33
N MET A 272 -6.56 31.30 -29.59
CA MET A 272 -7.95 31.18 -29.17
C MET A 272 -8.25 32.00 -27.95
N LYS A 273 -9.48 32.46 -27.83
CA LYS A 273 -10.07 32.91 -26.57
C LYS A 273 -10.78 31.72 -25.96
N VAL A 274 -10.36 31.32 -24.77
CA VAL A 274 -10.91 30.15 -24.09
C VAL A 274 -11.46 30.53 -22.74
N GLN A 275 -12.56 29.92 -22.37
CA GLN A 275 -13.15 29.97 -21.04
C GLN A 275 -12.81 28.65 -20.35
N PRO A 276 -12.16 28.65 -19.20
CA PRO A 276 -11.88 27.45 -18.45
C PRO A 276 -13.17 26.73 -18.06
N ILE A 277 -13.16 25.41 -18.27
CA ILE A 277 -14.25 24.52 -17.85
C ILE A 277 -13.64 23.44 -17.00
N SER A 278 -14.34 23.11 -15.93
CA SER A 278 -13.98 22.00 -15.08
C SER A 278 -15.19 21.15 -14.78
N TYR A 279 -14.94 19.85 -14.57
CA TYR A 279 -15.91 18.96 -13.99
C TYR A 279 -15.46 18.65 -12.57
N SER A 280 -16.34 18.88 -11.61
CA SER A 280 -16.07 18.48 -10.23
C SER A 280 -17.33 17.93 -9.57
N SER A 281 -17.16 17.15 -8.52
CA SER A 281 -18.26 16.71 -7.69
C SER A 281 -18.97 17.91 -7.08
N ASN A 282 -20.28 17.79 -6.86
CA ASN A 282 -21.11 18.87 -6.35
C ASN A 282 -20.82 19.25 -4.89
N SER A 283 -20.29 18.30 -4.11
CA SER A 283 -19.96 18.47 -2.70
C SER A 283 -18.97 17.39 -2.24
N LEU A 284 -18.36 17.61 -1.08
CA LEU A 284 -17.53 16.59 -0.43
C LEU A 284 -18.31 15.31 -0.16
N LEU A 285 -19.56 15.41 0.27
CA LEU A 285 -20.40 14.24 0.52
C LEU A 285 -20.60 13.44 -0.78
N SER A 286 -20.88 14.12 -1.89
CA SER A 286 -21.01 13.47 -3.20
C SER A 286 -19.68 12.80 -3.59
N ALA A 287 -18.56 13.51 -3.52
CA ALA A 287 -17.24 12.97 -3.87
C ALA A 287 -16.84 11.73 -3.08
N GLN A 288 -17.26 11.64 -1.81
CA GLN A 288 -16.96 10.54 -0.92
C GLN A 288 -18.03 9.44 -0.86
N THR A 289 -19.11 9.54 -1.64
CA THR A 289 -20.11 8.49 -1.76
C THR A 289 -19.59 7.35 -2.64
N ASN A 290 -19.72 6.11 -2.15
CA ASN A 290 -19.09 4.91 -2.73
C ASN A 290 -20.05 4.16 -3.68
N THR A 291 -20.39 4.72 -4.83
CA THR A 291 -21.32 4.13 -5.80
C THR A 291 -20.64 3.37 -6.93
N THR A 292 -19.48 3.85 -7.39
CA THR A 292 -18.78 3.33 -8.55
C THR A 292 -17.45 2.71 -8.13
N ASP A 293 -17.12 1.56 -8.69
CA ASP A 293 -15.87 0.84 -8.40
C ASP A 293 -14.71 1.44 -9.20
N SER A 294 -13.57 1.61 -8.56
CA SER A 294 -12.32 1.94 -9.25
C SER A 294 -11.84 0.78 -10.13
N THR A 295 -10.95 1.07 -11.07
CA THR A 295 -10.35 0.05 -11.93
C THR A 295 -9.65 -1.04 -11.13
N ILE A 296 -8.90 -0.65 -10.08
CA ILE A 296 -8.17 -1.60 -9.25
C ILE A 296 -9.11 -2.49 -8.42
N LYS A 297 -10.25 -1.96 -7.93
CA LYS A 297 -11.26 -2.76 -7.24
C LYS A 297 -11.83 -3.83 -8.16
N THR A 298 -12.22 -3.45 -9.37
CA THR A 298 -12.73 -4.39 -10.38
C THR A 298 -11.72 -5.53 -10.66
N LYS A 299 -10.43 -5.20 -10.76
CA LYS A 299 -9.37 -6.20 -10.93
C LYS A 299 -9.25 -7.12 -9.74
N LEU A 300 -9.26 -6.60 -8.51
CA LEU A 300 -9.16 -7.40 -7.28
C LEU A 300 -10.37 -8.33 -7.11
N ASP A 301 -11.58 -7.85 -7.36
CA ASP A 301 -12.81 -8.64 -7.27
C ASP A 301 -12.81 -9.79 -8.29
N SER A 302 -12.38 -9.53 -9.52
CA SER A 302 -12.27 -10.55 -10.56
C SER A 302 -11.24 -11.63 -10.18
N TRP A 303 -10.10 -11.22 -9.62
CA TRP A 303 -9.08 -12.15 -9.15
C TRP A 303 -9.56 -12.96 -7.95
N TYR A 304 -10.25 -12.33 -6.98
CA TYR A 304 -10.83 -13.01 -5.82
C TYR A 304 -11.84 -14.09 -6.24
N LYS A 305 -12.76 -13.78 -7.14
CA LYS A 305 -13.73 -14.74 -7.69
C LYS A 305 -13.08 -16.00 -8.24
N THR A 306 -11.98 -15.83 -8.93
CA THR A 306 -11.28 -16.94 -9.59
C THR A 306 -10.46 -17.77 -8.61
N ASN A 307 -9.88 -17.16 -7.58
CA ASN A 307 -8.80 -17.77 -6.80
C ASN A 307 -9.16 -18.02 -5.33
N LEU A 308 -10.07 -17.23 -4.73
CA LEU A 308 -10.31 -17.26 -3.29
C LEU A 308 -11.76 -17.56 -2.88
N ILE A 309 -12.70 -17.58 -3.80
CA ILE A 309 -14.13 -17.74 -3.46
C ILE A 309 -14.41 -19.05 -2.69
N SER A 310 -13.71 -20.15 -3.03
CA SER A 310 -13.83 -21.43 -2.34
C SER A 310 -13.21 -21.45 -0.94
N TYR A 311 -12.41 -20.45 -0.61
CA TYR A 311 -11.74 -20.29 0.67
C TYR A 311 -12.38 -19.21 1.56
N ALA A 312 -13.57 -18.70 1.20
CA ALA A 312 -14.25 -17.62 1.92
C ALA A 312 -14.49 -17.94 3.40
N SER A 313 -14.64 -19.20 3.78
CA SER A 313 -14.82 -19.62 5.18
C SER A 313 -13.63 -19.32 6.09
N TYR A 314 -12.42 -19.18 5.53
CA TYR A 314 -11.20 -18.83 6.26
C TYR A 314 -11.03 -17.31 6.45
N LEU A 315 -11.76 -16.50 5.67
CA LEU A 315 -11.56 -15.07 5.61
C LEU A 315 -12.43 -14.31 6.61
N GLU A 316 -11.86 -13.25 7.17
CA GLU A 316 -12.52 -12.30 8.05
C GLU A 316 -12.88 -11.02 7.30
N ASP A 317 -14.03 -10.46 7.63
CA ASP A 317 -14.52 -9.18 7.07
C ASP A 317 -13.97 -7.98 7.87
N THR A 318 -12.67 -7.83 7.89
CA THR A 318 -11.98 -6.73 8.57
C THR A 318 -11.85 -5.51 7.68
N THR A 319 -11.83 -4.33 8.28
CA THR A 319 -11.78 -3.03 7.57
C THR A 319 -10.51 -2.84 6.73
N PHE A 320 -10.71 -2.36 5.49
CA PHE A 320 -9.71 -1.72 4.66
C PHE A 320 -9.98 -0.21 4.67
N CYS A 321 -9.04 0.59 5.15
CA CYS A 321 -9.22 2.03 5.29
C CYS A 321 -8.72 2.80 4.06
N SER A 322 -9.61 3.43 3.30
CA SER A 322 -9.26 4.39 2.24
C SER A 322 -9.39 5.82 2.78
N ASP A 323 -8.57 6.17 3.74
CA ASP A 323 -8.66 7.42 4.52
C ASP A 323 -8.66 8.67 3.63
N ARG A 324 -9.86 9.15 3.28
CA ARG A 324 -10.11 10.39 2.54
C ARG A 324 -10.37 11.58 3.47
N SER A 325 -10.05 11.47 4.76
CA SER A 325 -10.03 12.61 5.66
C SER A 325 -9.06 13.67 5.15
N MET A 326 -9.51 14.90 5.03
CA MET A 326 -8.70 15.98 4.45
C MET A 326 -7.90 16.69 5.53
N THR A 327 -6.65 17.02 5.21
CA THR A 327 -5.81 17.91 6.00
C THR A 327 -5.76 19.31 5.42
N SER A 328 -6.06 19.47 4.13
CA SER A 328 -6.29 20.74 3.46
C SER A 328 -7.07 20.54 2.16
N GLY A 329 -7.56 21.62 1.58
CA GLY A 329 -8.35 21.62 0.35
C GLY A 329 -9.83 21.29 0.59
N THR A 330 -10.56 21.00 -0.48
CA THR A 330 -12.01 20.81 -0.44
C THR A 330 -12.45 19.36 -0.66
N GLY A 331 -11.58 18.53 -1.24
CA GLY A 331 -11.86 17.12 -1.52
C GLY A 331 -12.81 16.86 -2.68
N TYR A 332 -13.31 17.90 -3.34
CA TYR A 332 -14.27 17.77 -4.44
C TYR A 332 -14.14 18.83 -5.54
N LYS A 333 -13.33 19.87 -5.33
CA LYS A 333 -13.03 20.90 -6.32
C LYS A 333 -11.62 20.76 -6.85
N ILE A 334 -11.42 21.28 -8.05
CA ILE A 334 -10.12 21.27 -8.73
C ILE A 334 -9.36 22.62 -8.61
N ASP A 335 -9.86 23.58 -7.83
CA ASP A 335 -9.31 24.93 -7.68
C ASP A 335 -8.12 25.02 -6.72
N SER A 336 -7.88 24.01 -5.93
CA SER A 336 -6.83 23.99 -4.92
C SER A 336 -6.31 22.59 -4.66
N TYR A 337 -5.07 22.49 -4.14
CA TYR A 337 -4.56 21.21 -3.64
C TYR A 337 -5.47 20.64 -2.55
N THR A 338 -5.79 19.37 -2.67
CA THR A 338 -6.41 18.60 -1.59
C THR A 338 -5.41 17.58 -1.08
N PHE A 339 -5.07 17.63 0.22
CA PHE A 339 -4.21 16.63 0.87
C PHE A 339 -5.01 15.76 1.82
N TYR A 340 -4.77 14.44 1.76
CA TYR A 340 -5.48 13.46 2.57
C TYR A 340 -4.68 13.03 3.81
N GLY A 341 -5.33 12.36 4.75
CA GLY A 341 -4.79 12.03 6.06
C GLY A 341 -3.45 11.32 6.02
N ALA A 342 -3.29 10.30 5.16
CA ALA A 342 -2.04 9.59 5.01
C ALA A 342 -0.88 10.49 4.52
N TYR A 343 -1.18 11.49 3.66
CA TYR A 343 -0.16 12.44 3.22
C TYR A 343 0.42 13.22 4.41
N ASN A 344 -0.44 13.76 5.26
CA ASN A 344 -0.01 14.51 6.43
C ASN A 344 0.76 13.64 7.44
N ARG A 345 0.32 12.39 7.64
CA ARG A 345 0.99 11.47 8.58
C ARG A 345 2.36 11.01 8.10
N LEU A 346 2.54 10.78 6.79
CA LEU A 346 3.71 10.12 6.24
C LEU A 346 4.70 11.06 5.55
N GLN A 347 4.29 12.29 5.23
CA GLN A 347 5.15 13.33 4.66
C GLN A 347 5.77 14.21 5.74
N SER A 348 6.91 14.82 5.38
CA SER A 348 7.58 15.88 6.16
C SER A 348 7.88 15.54 7.62
N ASN A 349 7.32 16.29 8.53
CA ASN A 349 7.75 16.31 9.94
C ASN A 349 6.91 15.41 10.85
N ASN A 350 5.75 14.94 10.40
CA ASN A 350 4.82 14.23 11.30
C ASN A 350 5.24 12.79 11.58
N LYS A 351 5.52 11.98 10.53
CA LYS A 351 6.04 10.60 10.66
C LYS A 351 5.30 9.76 11.71
N THR A 352 3.98 9.87 11.67
CA THR A 352 3.07 9.25 12.65
C THR A 352 2.08 8.32 11.94
N PRO A 353 2.54 7.17 11.40
CA PRO A 353 1.64 6.22 10.77
C PRO A 353 0.56 5.75 11.73
N SER A 354 -0.66 5.55 11.23
CA SER A 354 -1.82 5.17 12.02
C SER A 354 -2.62 4.07 11.33
N LEU A 355 -3.12 3.12 12.12
CA LEU A 355 -4.02 2.07 11.65
C LEU A 355 -5.50 2.42 11.90
N LYS A 356 -5.79 3.57 12.49
CA LYS A 356 -7.15 4.04 12.75
C LYS A 356 -7.75 4.69 11.51
N CYS A 357 -9.04 4.45 11.28
CA CYS A 357 -9.80 4.96 10.16
C CYS A 357 -10.78 6.03 10.64
N ALA A 358 -10.56 7.28 10.21
CA ALA A 358 -11.28 8.43 10.77
C ALA A 358 -12.75 8.52 10.35
N GLN A 359 -13.12 8.00 9.16
CA GLN A 359 -14.44 8.20 8.56
C GLN A 359 -15.11 6.85 8.22
N GLU A 360 -16.41 6.73 8.52
CA GLU A 360 -17.18 5.51 8.22
C GLU A 360 -17.28 5.23 6.72
N ASN A 361 -17.33 6.27 5.87
CA ASN A 361 -17.34 6.12 4.41
C ASN A 361 -16.03 5.57 3.83
N ASP A 362 -14.98 5.50 4.64
CA ASP A 362 -13.65 5.02 4.25
C ASP A 362 -13.33 3.65 4.85
N LYS A 363 -14.22 3.11 5.71
CA LYS A 363 -14.11 1.77 6.32
C LYS A 363 -14.70 0.71 5.41
N PHE A 364 -13.91 0.31 4.40
CA PHE A 364 -14.35 -0.67 3.42
C PHE A 364 -14.36 -2.08 4.01
N ARG A 365 -15.54 -2.71 4.02
CA ARG A 365 -15.78 -4.11 4.39
C ARG A 365 -17.07 -4.62 3.73
N VAL A 366 -17.26 -5.94 3.68
CA VAL A 366 -18.43 -6.57 3.03
C VAL A 366 -19.72 -6.22 3.80
N SER A 367 -19.64 -6.15 5.12
CA SER A 367 -20.77 -5.80 6.02
C SER A 367 -21.06 -4.31 6.10
N SER A 368 -20.22 -3.43 5.53
CA SER A 368 -20.46 -1.99 5.56
C SER A 368 -21.67 -1.59 4.72
N THR A 369 -22.39 -0.56 5.15
CA THR A 369 -23.49 0.05 4.40
C THR A 369 -23.04 1.21 3.53
N SER A 370 -22.06 1.98 3.97
CA SER A 370 -21.55 3.19 3.28
C SER A 370 -20.29 2.94 2.46
N ALA A 371 -19.49 1.95 2.84
CA ALA A 371 -18.23 1.56 2.16
C ALA A 371 -18.23 0.05 1.87
N LYS A 372 -19.31 -0.43 1.23
CA LYS A 372 -19.54 -1.84 0.99
C LYS A 372 -18.58 -2.41 -0.05
N LEU A 373 -17.94 -3.53 0.30
CA LEU A 373 -17.20 -4.41 -0.61
C LEU A 373 -18.07 -5.58 -1.07
N ASP A 374 -17.77 -6.10 -2.26
CA ASP A 374 -18.36 -7.36 -2.76
C ASP A 374 -17.62 -8.58 -2.18
N TYR A 375 -16.32 -8.43 -1.95
CA TYR A 375 -15.44 -9.47 -1.41
C TYR A 375 -14.47 -8.89 -0.38
N PRO A 376 -14.02 -9.68 0.63
CA PRO A 376 -13.10 -9.24 1.68
C PRO A 376 -11.64 -9.18 1.16
N VAL A 377 -11.41 -8.38 0.14
CA VAL A 377 -10.09 -8.16 -0.49
C VAL A 377 -9.85 -6.68 -0.74
N GLY A 378 -8.62 -6.23 -0.49
CA GLY A 378 -8.18 -4.86 -0.71
C GLY A 378 -6.68 -4.79 -1.02
N LEU A 379 -6.06 -3.66 -0.67
CA LEU A 379 -4.63 -3.41 -0.79
C LEU A 379 -4.04 -3.05 0.57
N ILE A 380 -2.71 -3.06 0.65
CA ILE A 380 -1.97 -2.58 1.82
C ILE A 380 -2.13 -1.06 1.98
N LEU A 381 -2.22 -0.58 3.22
CA LEU A 381 -2.23 0.87 3.50
C LEU A 381 -0.80 1.44 3.39
N ALA A 382 -0.66 2.70 3.00
CA ALA A 382 0.62 3.39 3.06
C ALA A 382 1.17 3.44 4.50
N ASP A 383 0.28 3.61 5.48
CA ASP A 383 0.62 3.55 6.91
C ASP A 383 1.17 2.16 7.30
N GLU A 384 0.61 1.05 6.80
CA GLU A 384 1.12 -0.31 7.03
C GLU A 384 2.51 -0.51 6.40
N VAL A 385 2.75 0.08 5.23
CA VAL A 385 4.08 0.07 4.60
C VAL A 385 5.10 0.83 5.44
N ALA A 386 4.72 1.99 5.99
CA ALA A 386 5.58 2.77 6.89
C ALA A 386 5.88 2.01 8.19
N LEU A 387 4.87 1.36 8.78
CA LEU A 387 5.04 0.49 9.95
C LEU A 387 6.01 -0.66 9.64
N ALA A 388 5.90 -1.28 8.46
CA ALA A 388 6.77 -2.38 8.03
C ALA A 388 8.23 -1.95 7.77
N GLY A 389 8.51 -0.66 7.59
CA GLY A 389 9.86 -0.12 7.36
C GLY A 389 10.03 0.66 6.06
N GLY A 390 8.98 0.78 5.25
CA GLY A 390 8.97 1.69 4.10
C GLY A 390 9.05 3.14 4.59
N ARG A 391 9.76 3.99 3.85
CA ARG A 391 9.92 5.40 4.19
C ARG A 391 9.41 6.29 3.06
N GLY A 392 8.65 7.30 3.41
CA GLY A 392 8.22 8.33 2.48
C GLY A 392 9.37 9.22 2.00
N TYR A 393 9.07 10.04 1.02
CA TYR A 393 9.96 11.08 0.54
C TYR A 393 10.06 12.20 1.59
N TYR A 394 11.27 12.51 2.04
CA TYR A 394 11.54 13.59 2.99
C TYR A 394 12.63 14.53 2.46
N ASP A 395 12.41 15.82 2.58
CA ASP A 395 13.40 16.87 2.35
C ASP A 395 14.09 16.84 0.97
N GLY A 396 13.34 16.48 -0.08
CA GLY A 396 13.88 16.46 -1.45
C GLY A 396 14.71 15.21 -1.78
N SER A 397 14.82 14.24 -0.89
CA SER A 397 15.56 12.99 -1.14
C SER A 397 14.72 11.74 -0.97
N TYR A 398 14.81 10.83 -1.93
CA TYR A 398 14.37 9.45 -1.77
C TYR A 398 15.41 8.70 -0.94
N SER A 399 14.97 8.10 0.16
CA SER A 399 15.82 7.16 0.90
C SER A 399 15.42 5.74 0.49
N PRO A 400 16.14 5.12 -0.46
CA PRO A 400 15.84 3.76 -0.86
C PRO A 400 15.87 2.84 0.35
N ASN A 401 14.90 1.94 0.45
CA ASN A 401 14.92 0.88 1.44
C ASN A 401 14.59 -0.46 0.79
N SER A 402 15.63 -1.22 0.47
CA SER A 402 15.53 -2.57 -0.07
C SER A 402 15.62 -3.65 1.03
N ASN A 403 15.69 -3.27 2.31
CA ASN A 403 15.99 -4.19 3.40
C ASN A 403 14.81 -4.37 4.37
N TYR A 404 13.58 -4.38 3.87
CA TYR A 404 12.40 -4.75 4.65
C TYR A 404 11.54 -5.74 3.85
N TYR A 405 10.70 -6.51 4.55
CA TYR A 405 10.07 -7.70 3.99
C TYR A 405 9.05 -7.45 2.86
N LEU A 406 8.54 -6.22 2.70
CA LEU A 406 7.60 -5.87 1.62
C LEU A 406 8.29 -5.46 0.32
N TYR A 407 9.59 -5.18 0.37
CA TYR A 407 10.36 -4.80 -0.81
C TYR A 407 10.35 -5.91 -1.87
N ASN A 408 10.10 -5.53 -3.13
CA ASN A 408 10.07 -6.45 -4.26
C ASN A 408 10.80 -5.93 -5.52
N GLY A 409 11.38 -4.72 -5.46
CA GLY A 409 12.08 -4.10 -6.59
C GLY A 409 11.20 -3.55 -7.70
N LYS A 410 9.87 -3.49 -7.50
CA LYS A 410 8.87 -2.99 -8.47
C LYS A 410 7.90 -2.04 -7.82
N TYR A 411 7.25 -1.21 -8.65
CA TYR A 411 6.16 -0.35 -8.21
C TYR A 411 4.90 -1.18 -7.90
N PHE A 412 4.22 -0.87 -6.81
CA PHE A 412 2.90 -1.43 -6.52
C PHE A 412 2.02 -0.46 -5.73
N TRP A 413 0.72 -0.53 -5.98
CA TRP A 413 -0.27 0.35 -5.35
C TRP A 413 -0.49 0.07 -3.87
N THR A 414 -0.76 1.13 -3.13
CA THR A 414 -1.38 1.06 -1.80
C THR A 414 -2.87 1.41 -1.87
N PHE A 415 -3.56 1.30 -0.74
CA PHE A 415 -4.99 1.65 -0.60
C PHE A 415 -5.21 3.13 -0.27
N SER A 416 -4.15 3.86 0.08
CA SER A 416 -4.24 5.16 0.75
C SER A 416 -4.23 6.32 -0.23
N PRO A 417 -5.26 7.18 -0.25
CA PRO A 417 -5.23 8.46 -0.95
C PRO A 417 -4.03 9.30 -0.52
N SER A 418 -3.43 10.04 -1.46
CA SER A 418 -2.32 10.93 -1.20
C SER A 418 -2.76 12.39 -1.29
N TYR A 419 -2.91 12.90 -2.50
CA TYR A 419 -3.39 14.26 -2.73
C TYR A 419 -4.00 14.41 -4.13
N PHE A 420 -4.62 15.57 -4.38
CA PHE A 420 -5.02 16.04 -5.70
C PHE A 420 -4.22 17.27 -6.07
N ASP A 421 -3.64 17.27 -7.26
CA ASP A 421 -2.89 18.40 -7.85
C ASP A 421 -3.80 19.14 -8.83
N PRO A 422 -4.24 20.39 -8.51
CA PRO A 422 -5.13 21.14 -9.36
C PRO A 422 -4.43 21.72 -10.61
N TYR A 423 -3.11 21.93 -10.57
CA TYR A 423 -2.38 22.50 -11.71
C TYR A 423 -2.28 21.53 -12.87
N ASN A 424 -2.16 20.23 -12.55
CA ASN A 424 -2.10 19.16 -13.54
C ASN A 424 -3.43 18.42 -13.65
N SER A 425 -4.43 18.75 -12.82
CA SER A 425 -5.71 18.06 -12.71
C SER A 425 -5.54 16.55 -12.53
N ILE A 426 -4.72 16.14 -11.56
CA ILE A 426 -4.43 14.73 -11.32
C ILE A 426 -4.69 14.29 -9.87
N ALA A 427 -5.42 13.19 -9.75
CA ALA A 427 -5.60 12.46 -8.51
C ALA A 427 -4.42 11.53 -8.28
N ILE A 428 -3.93 11.47 -7.04
CA ILE A 428 -2.73 10.73 -6.65
C ILE A 428 -3.02 9.85 -5.44
N VAL A 429 -2.63 8.59 -5.53
CA VAL A 429 -2.68 7.57 -4.48
C VAL A 429 -1.26 7.17 -4.13
N TRP A 430 -1.00 6.85 -2.87
CA TRP A 430 0.30 6.34 -2.45
C TRP A 430 0.63 5.01 -3.15
N ASP A 431 1.87 4.88 -3.54
CA ASP A 431 2.45 3.65 -4.07
C ASP A 431 3.78 3.32 -3.38
N VAL A 432 4.27 2.11 -3.55
CA VAL A 432 5.62 1.72 -3.19
C VAL A 432 6.46 1.73 -4.45
N LEU A 433 7.56 2.47 -4.39
CA LEU A 433 8.50 2.62 -5.50
C LEU A 433 9.36 1.37 -5.69
N SER A 434 9.98 1.22 -6.86
CA SER A 434 10.98 0.17 -7.10
C SER A 434 12.21 0.24 -6.18
N SER A 435 12.44 1.37 -5.53
CA SER A 435 13.44 1.57 -4.48
C SER A 435 13.02 1.08 -3.09
N GLY A 436 11.74 0.69 -2.92
CA GLY A 436 11.14 0.34 -1.63
C GLY A 436 10.63 1.52 -0.81
N SER A 437 10.81 2.74 -1.30
CA SER A 437 10.27 3.94 -0.64
C SER A 437 8.77 4.09 -0.91
N LEU A 438 8.06 4.78 -0.03
CA LEU A 438 6.70 5.26 -0.29
C LEU A 438 6.74 6.46 -1.23
N GLY A 439 5.96 6.42 -2.31
CA GLY A 439 5.81 7.47 -3.31
C GLY A 439 4.43 8.13 -3.24
N PRO A 440 4.34 9.46 -3.08
CA PRO A 440 3.06 10.16 -3.12
C PRO A 440 2.76 10.82 -4.48
N TRP A 441 3.50 10.49 -5.56
CA TRP A 441 3.58 11.36 -6.73
C TRP A 441 2.88 10.82 -7.98
N PHE A 442 2.56 9.54 -8.03
CA PHE A 442 2.09 8.97 -9.27
C PHE A 442 0.57 9.05 -9.43
N ASN A 443 0.18 9.47 -10.62
CA ASN A 443 -1.19 9.57 -11.06
C ASN A 443 -1.89 8.20 -10.99
N VAL A 444 -3.12 8.17 -10.51
CA VAL A 444 -3.95 6.97 -10.40
C VAL A 444 -4.13 6.21 -11.72
N ALA A 445 -3.92 6.86 -12.87
CA ALA A 445 -3.96 6.22 -14.20
C ALA A 445 -2.66 5.47 -14.57
N SER A 446 -1.58 5.64 -13.80
CA SER A 446 -0.34 4.88 -14.00
C SER A 446 -0.56 3.38 -13.76
N SER A 447 0.15 2.52 -14.50
CA SER A 447 -0.04 1.07 -14.42
C SER A 447 1.04 0.42 -13.55
N TYR A 448 0.70 0.06 -12.31
CA TYR A 448 1.61 -0.56 -11.34
C TYR A 448 1.11 -1.89 -10.83
N GLY A 449 1.99 -2.62 -10.15
CA GLY A 449 1.72 -3.94 -9.58
C GLY A 449 0.56 -3.92 -8.59
N VAL A 450 -0.27 -4.95 -8.64
CA VAL A 450 -1.38 -5.16 -7.72
C VAL A 450 -1.05 -6.33 -6.81
N ARG A 451 -1.02 -6.09 -5.51
CA ARG A 451 -0.77 -7.10 -4.47
C ARG A 451 -2.00 -7.22 -3.57
N PRO A 452 -2.86 -8.23 -3.76
CA PRO A 452 -4.04 -8.42 -2.93
C PRO A 452 -3.71 -8.53 -1.45
N VAL A 453 -4.55 -7.95 -0.61
CA VAL A 453 -4.53 -8.08 0.85
C VAL A 453 -5.83 -8.70 1.30
N ILE A 454 -5.74 -9.69 2.18
CA ILE A 454 -6.87 -10.39 2.80
C ILE A 454 -6.68 -10.46 4.31
N ASN A 455 -7.73 -10.82 5.05
CA ASN A 455 -7.64 -11.09 6.48
C ASN A 455 -8.12 -12.52 6.74
N LEU A 456 -7.32 -13.33 7.45
CA LEU A 456 -7.72 -14.63 7.95
C LEU A 456 -8.42 -14.49 9.29
N LYS A 457 -9.40 -15.32 9.56
CA LYS A 457 -10.07 -15.39 10.87
C LYS A 457 -9.07 -15.69 11.98
N GLN A 458 -9.31 -15.16 13.17
CA GLN A 458 -8.49 -15.38 14.36
C GLN A 458 -8.32 -16.87 14.71
N ASN A 459 -9.36 -17.68 14.50
CA ASN A 459 -9.40 -19.10 14.86
C ASN A 459 -8.84 -20.04 13.78
N VAL A 460 -8.24 -19.51 12.71
CA VAL A 460 -7.60 -20.32 11.69
C VAL A 460 -6.41 -21.06 12.30
N THR A 461 -6.41 -22.38 12.19
CA THR A 461 -5.37 -23.24 12.75
C THR A 461 -4.28 -23.53 11.73
N ILE A 462 -3.06 -23.79 12.23
CA ILE A 462 -1.91 -24.22 11.45
C ILE A 462 -1.74 -25.72 11.55
N SER A 463 -1.43 -26.37 10.43
CA SER A 463 -1.10 -27.80 10.39
C SER A 463 0.40 -28.06 10.53
N LYS A 464 1.22 -27.14 10.01
CA LYS A 464 2.69 -27.19 10.05
C LYS A 464 3.31 -25.84 9.68
N GLY A 465 4.63 -25.76 9.80
CA GLY A 465 5.44 -24.62 9.40
C GLY A 465 5.76 -23.69 10.57
N ASP A 466 6.81 -22.92 10.38
CA ASP A 466 7.34 -21.92 11.33
C ASP A 466 7.35 -20.50 10.74
N GLY A 467 6.74 -20.32 9.56
CA GLY A 467 6.68 -19.06 8.85
C GLY A 467 7.98 -18.68 8.12
N SER A 468 9.02 -19.53 8.15
CA SER A 468 10.24 -19.30 7.39
C SER A 468 10.03 -19.51 5.88
N PRO A 469 10.92 -19.02 5.00
CA PRO A 469 10.82 -19.23 3.56
C PRO A 469 10.82 -20.71 3.15
N ILE A 470 11.51 -21.56 3.92
CA ILE A 470 11.60 -23.01 3.65
C ILE A 470 10.44 -23.80 4.28
N ASN A 471 9.84 -23.27 5.36
CA ASN A 471 8.73 -23.87 6.09
C ASN A 471 7.62 -22.83 6.35
N PRO A 472 6.93 -22.31 5.32
CA PRO A 472 5.80 -21.40 5.52
C PRO A 472 4.74 -22.02 6.43
N PHE A 473 4.04 -21.21 7.20
CA PHE A 473 2.83 -21.69 7.88
C PHE A 473 1.84 -22.25 6.87
N VAL A 474 1.37 -23.48 7.09
CA VAL A 474 0.34 -24.12 6.30
C VAL A 474 -0.92 -24.24 7.14
N LEU A 475 -2.04 -23.75 6.62
CA LEU A 475 -3.30 -23.76 7.34
C LEU A 475 -3.96 -25.14 7.32
N SER A 476 -4.67 -25.48 8.39
CA SER A 476 -5.39 -26.75 8.48
C SER A 476 -6.59 -26.75 7.52
N GLY A 477 -6.77 -27.84 6.77
CA GLY A 477 -7.89 -27.98 5.82
C GLY A 477 -7.75 -27.17 4.52
N ASN A 478 -6.56 -26.64 4.24
CA ASN A 478 -6.25 -25.85 3.04
C ASN A 478 -5.69 -26.75 1.93
#